data_46a74c1232f49922a00bcfebda1d4013
#
_entry.id   46a74c1232f49922a00bcfebda1d4013
#
_cell.length_a   1.000
_cell.length_b   1.000
_cell.length_c   1.000
_cell.angle_alpha   90.00
_cell.angle_beta   90.00
_cell.angle_gamma   90.00
#
_symmetry.space_group_name_H-M   'P 1'
#
loop_
_entity.id
_entity.type
_entity.pdbx_description
1 polymer ?
#
loop_
_entity_poly.entity_id
_entity_poly.type
_entity_poly.pdbx_seq_one_letter_code
_entity_poly.pdbx_strand_id
1 'polypeptide(L)'
;MSIKADSWIREMAEQKGMIEPFSANQVAKGTISYGLSSYGYDLRLADEYKIFDPPPEAIINPKSIPPEYYRDHRGPFCDIPPSSYVLGRTVEFLRIPRDVLTLCVGKSTYARAGVLVNVTPFEPEWEGFVTVSIANTTSRPVRVFSNEGLCQVLFFQSDEPCAISYKDRKGKYQDQQKIEGPKT
;
A
#
# COMPACT_ATOMS: atom_id res chain seq x y z
N MET A 1 0.31 20.22 13.54
CA MET A 1 0.52 18.97 12.75
C MET A 1 1.94 18.94 12.21
N SER A 2 2.69 17.83 12.42
CA SER A 2 4.06 17.69 11.94
C SER A 2 4.31 16.36 11.26
N ILE A 3 5.15 16.37 10.21
CA ILE A 3 5.69 15.14 9.62
C ILE A 3 6.66 14.49 10.63
N LYS A 4 6.67 13.16 10.70
CA LYS A 4 7.49 12.40 11.64
C LYS A 4 8.80 11.93 11.03
N ALA A 5 9.88 12.10 11.78
CA ALA A 5 11.21 11.68 11.40
C ALA A 5 11.44 10.18 11.71
N ASP A 6 12.53 9.66 11.18
CA ASP A 6 12.96 8.26 11.33
C ASP A 6 13.05 7.79 12.80
N SER A 7 13.54 8.64 13.71
CA SER A 7 13.61 8.31 15.13
C SER A 7 12.25 8.01 15.76
N TRP A 8 11.24 8.83 15.44
CA TRP A 8 9.87 8.61 15.90
C TRP A 8 9.25 7.36 15.25
N ILE A 9 9.45 7.18 13.93
CA ILE A 9 8.92 6.01 13.20
C ILE A 9 9.50 4.71 13.78
N ARG A 10 10.81 4.70 14.07
CA ARG A 10 11.50 3.58 14.73
C ARG A 10 10.89 3.27 16.09
N GLU A 11 10.77 4.28 16.95
CA GLU A 11 10.19 4.12 18.28
C GLU A 11 8.78 3.52 18.22
N MET A 12 7.92 4.06 17.36
CA MET A 12 6.55 3.57 17.21
C MET A 12 6.50 2.15 16.63
N ALA A 13 7.38 1.81 15.69
CA ALA A 13 7.43 0.46 15.13
C ALA A 13 7.93 -0.55 16.17
N GLU A 14 9.02 -0.27 16.88
CA GLU A 14 9.66 -1.19 17.82
C GLU A 14 8.88 -1.34 19.14
N GLN A 15 8.30 -0.25 19.67
CA GLN A 15 7.63 -0.26 20.96
C GLN A 15 6.11 -0.45 20.88
N LYS A 16 5.47 -0.05 19.77
CA LYS A 16 4.02 -0.09 19.60
C LYS A 16 3.56 -1.01 18.47
N GLY A 17 4.48 -1.61 17.72
CA GLY A 17 4.15 -2.49 16.60
C GLY A 17 3.45 -1.76 15.45
N MET A 18 3.73 -0.45 15.25
CA MET A 18 3.08 0.35 14.21
C MET A 18 3.32 -0.22 12.81
N ILE A 19 4.48 -0.83 12.57
CA ILE A 19 4.88 -1.46 11.30
C ILE A 19 5.46 -2.85 11.62
N GLU A 20 4.92 -3.91 11.03
CA GLU A 20 5.36 -5.28 11.29
C GLU A 20 5.31 -6.15 10.01
N PRO A 21 6.43 -6.77 9.56
CA PRO A 21 7.79 -6.66 10.12
C PRO A 21 8.45 -5.31 9.82
N PHE A 22 9.23 -4.81 10.76
CA PHE A 22 9.94 -3.53 10.65
C PHE A 22 11.40 -3.74 10.20
N SER A 23 11.84 -2.95 9.19
CA SER A 23 13.23 -2.85 8.76
C SER A 23 13.81 -1.52 9.22
N ALA A 24 14.64 -1.56 10.28
CA ALA A 24 15.18 -0.39 10.93
C ALA A 24 16.17 0.43 10.08
N ASN A 25 16.62 -0.14 8.96
CA ASN A 25 17.51 0.51 7.99
C ASN A 25 16.92 0.40 6.60
N GLN A 26 17.29 1.33 5.73
CA GLN A 26 16.95 1.21 4.31
C GLN A 26 17.82 0.12 3.65
N VAL A 27 17.17 -0.87 3.05
CA VAL A 27 17.81 -1.93 2.26
C VAL A 27 17.71 -1.52 0.79
N ALA A 28 18.87 -1.41 0.10
CA ALA A 28 18.93 -0.91 -1.27
C ALA A 28 19.86 -1.73 -2.19
N LYS A 29 20.67 -2.65 -1.65
CA LYS A 29 21.65 -3.40 -2.47
C LYS A 29 20.95 -4.52 -3.24
N GLY A 30 20.92 -4.39 -4.58
CA GLY A 30 20.37 -5.40 -5.49
C GLY A 30 18.84 -5.49 -5.49
N THR A 31 18.15 -4.48 -4.95
CA THR A 31 16.68 -4.46 -4.83
C THR A 31 16.14 -3.04 -4.97
N ILE A 32 14.88 -2.88 -5.31
CA ILE A 32 14.20 -1.60 -5.15
C ILE A 32 14.05 -1.34 -3.66
N SER A 33 14.61 -0.24 -3.19
CA SER A 33 14.84 0.01 -1.77
C SER A 33 13.57 -0.03 -0.93
N TYR A 34 13.68 -0.56 0.30
CA TYR A 34 12.62 -0.59 1.29
C TYR A 34 13.15 -0.36 2.70
N GLY A 35 12.26 -0.17 3.66
CA GLY A 35 12.58 0.06 5.07
C GLY A 35 12.56 1.53 5.45
N LEU A 36 13.16 1.85 6.61
CA LEU A 36 13.13 3.18 7.21
C LEU A 36 13.89 4.20 6.37
N SER A 37 13.25 5.34 6.10
CA SER A 37 13.84 6.52 5.47
C SER A 37 13.74 7.73 6.40
N SER A 38 14.32 8.89 6.02
CA SER A 38 14.42 10.08 6.89
C SER A 38 13.08 10.59 7.43
N TYR A 39 12.01 10.56 6.62
CA TYR A 39 10.67 11.06 6.97
C TYR A 39 9.55 10.13 6.50
N GLY A 40 9.81 8.84 6.46
CA GLY A 40 8.83 7.86 6.04
C GLY A 40 9.36 6.44 6.10
N TYR A 41 8.55 5.51 5.61
CA TYR A 41 8.89 4.10 5.52
C TYR A 41 8.53 3.55 4.14
N ASP A 42 9.49 2.93 3.48
CA ASP A 42 9.27 2.29 2.19
C ASP A 42 8.69 0.88 2.39
N LEU A 43 7.41 0.72 2.03
CA LEU A 43 6.67 -0.53 2.13
C LEU A 43 7.03 -1.47 0.97
N ARG A 44 7.07 -2.78 1.27
CA ARG A 44 7.30 -3.84 0.28
C ARG A 44 5.99 -4.36 -0.29
N LEU A 45 6.05 -4.79 -1.54
CA LEU A 45 4.98 -5.52 -2.20
C LEU A 45 5.06 -7.01 -1.84
N ALA A 46 3.98 -7.63 -1.41
CA ALA A 46 3.91 -9.08 -1.19
C ALA A 46 3.89 -9.85 -2.52
N ASP A 47 3.94 -11.18 -2.45
CA ASP A 47 3.98 -12.08 -3.61
C ASP A 47 2.57 -12.47 -4.13
N GLU A 48 1.53 -11.80 -3.68
CA GLU A 48 0.14 -12.05 -4.03
C GLU A 48 -0.44 -10.87 -4.79
N TYR A 49 -1.15 -11.16 -5.89
CA TYR A 49 -1.72 -10.16 -6.79
C TYR A 49 -3.10 -10.57 -7.27
N LYS A 50 -3.93 -9.59 -7.57
CA LYS A 50 -5.16 -9.72 -8.34
C LYS A 50 -5.03 -8.89 -9.61
N ILE A 51 -4.82 -9.54 -10.74
CA ILE A 51 -4.70 -8.90 -12.06
C ILE A 51 -6.11 -8.55 -12.54
N PHE A 52 -6.35 -7.28 -12.85
CA PHE A 52 -7.64 -6.84 -13.38
C PHE A 52 -7.73 -7.19 -14.85
N ASP A 53 -8.67 -8.08 -15.21
CA ASP A 53 -8.81 -8.71 -16.53
C ASP A 53 -10.31 -8.88 -16.89
N PRO A 54 -11.09 -7.78 -17.00
CA PRO A 54 -12.50 -7.85 -17.35
C PRO A 54 -12.69 -8.18 -18.82
N PRO A 55 -13.86 -8.71 -19.23
CA PRO A 55 -14.23 -8.82 -20.64
C PRO A 55 -14.12 -7.47 -21.38
N PRO A 56 -13.78 -7.46 -22.69
CA PRO A 56 -13.58 -6.21 -23.45
C PRO A 56 -14.78 -5.26 -23.46
N GLU A 57 -16.00 -5.80 -23.38
CA GLU A 57 -17.26 -5.05 -23.38
C GLU A 57 -17.72 -4.62 -21.98
N ALA A 58 -16.98 -4.96 -20.93
CA ALA A 58 -17.39 -4.71 -19.56
C ALA A 58 -17.41 -3.22 -19.21
N ILE A 59 -18.50 -2.77 -18.60
CA ILE A 59 -18.57 -1.47 -17.94
C ILE A 59 -18.15 -1.66 -16.48
N ILE A 60 -17.12 -0.95 -16.04
CA ILE A 60 -16.61 -1.07 -14.67
C ILE A 60 -17.46 -0.23 -13.73
N ASN A 61 -18.24 -0.90 -12.89
CA ASN A 61 -19.03 -0.26 -11.85
C ASN A 61 -18.34 -0.48 -10.49
N PRO A 62 -17.75 0.56 -9.85
CA PRO A 62 -17.02 0.41 -8.58
C PRO A 62 -17.90 -0.06 -7.42
N LYS A 63 -19.22 0.04 -7.54
CA LYS A 63 -20.17 -0.48 -6.56
C LYS A 63 -20.44 -1.99 -6.70
N SER A 64 -20.05 -2.59 -7.83
CA SER A 64 -20.37 -3.99 -8.14
C SER A 64 -19.39 -4.53 -9.18
N ILE A 65 -18.14 -4.72 -8.78
CA ILE A 65 -17.12 -5.37 -9.63
C ILE A 65 -17.23 -6.88 -9.40
N PRO A 66 -17.55 -7.67 -10.45
CA PRO A 66 -17.59 -9.12 -10.34
C PRO A 66 -16.23 -9.68 -9.92
N PRO A 67 -16.17 -10.64 -8.97
CA PRO A 67 -14.89 -11.23 -8.54
C PRO A 67 -14.10 -11.88 -9.70
N GLU A 68 -14.79 -12.42 -10.71
CA GLU A 68 -14.21 -13.02 -11.91
C GLU A 68 -13.46 -12.04 -12.82
N TYR A 69 -13.60 -10.73 -12.60
CA TYR A 69 -12.80 -9.72 -13.30
C TYR A 69 -11.38 -9.61 -12.74
N TYR A 70 -11.10 -10.35 -11.65
CA TYR A 70 -9.76 -10.45 -11.10
C TYR A 70 -9.23 -11.87 -11.26
N ARG A 71 -8.04 -11.97 -11.84
CA ARG A 71 -7.29 -13.22 -11.93
C ARG A 71 -6.20 -13.22 -10.86
N ASP A 72 -6.24 -14.22 -9.98
CA ASP A 72 -5.22 -14.38 -8.94
C ASP A 72 -3.87 -14.78 -9.56
N HIS A 73 -2.81 -14.17 -9.05
CA HIS A 73 -1.43 -14.49 -9.40
C HIS A 73 -0.57 -14.47 -8.14
N ARG A 74 0.38 -15.40 -8.06
CA ARG A 74 1.37 -15.45 -6.99
C ARG A 74 2.74 -15.75 -7.57
N GLY A 75 3.77 -15.01 -7.14
CA GLY A 75 5.12 -15.23 -7.62
C GLY A 75 6.10 -14.13 -7.22
N PRO A 76 7.39 -14.27 -7.62
CA PRO A 76 8.43 -13.31 -7.28
C PRO A 76 8.28 -11.97 -8.02
N PHE A 77 7.40 -11.88 -9.00
CA PHE A 77 7.06 -10.68 -9.74
C PHE A 77 5.66 -10.81 -10.37
N CYS A 78 5.10 -9.69 -10.80
CA CYS A 78 3.89 -9.64 -11.61
C CYS A 78 4.13 -8.73 -12.83
N ASP A 79 3.75 -9.22 -14.02
CA ASP A 79 3.75 -8.42 -15.24
C ASP A 79 2.35 -7.80 -15.42
N ILE A 80 2.26 -6.49 -15.19
CA ILE A 80 1.02 -5.74 -15.32
C ILE A 80 0.73 -5.50 -16.80
N PRO A 81 -0.43 -5.93 -17.33
CA PRO A 81 -0.77 -5.71 -18.73
C PRO A 81 -0.75 -4.22 -19.13
N PRO A 82 -0.61 -3.91 -20.43
CA PRO A 82 -0.68 -2.53 -20.92
C PRO A 82 -1.99 -1.85 -20.54
N SER A 83 -1.92 -0.59 -20.10
CA SER A 83 -3.11 0.21 -19.76
C SER A 83 -4.09 -0.46 -18.79
N SER A 84 -3.56 -1.32 -17.89
CA SER A 84 -4.33 -2.05 -16.88
C SER A 84 -3.72 -1.84 -15.48
N TYR A 85 -4.28 -2.50 -14.48
CA TYR A 85 -3.77 -2.45 -13.13
C TYR A 85 -3.86 -3.81 -12.42
N VAL A 86 -3.13 -3.91 -11.35
CA VAL A 86 -3.24 -5.04 -10.41
C VAL A 86 -3.51 -4.50 -9.00
N LEU A 87 -4.20 -5.28 -8.18
CA LEU A 87 -4.20 -5.09 -6.76
C LEU A 87 -3.13 -5.97 -6.15
N GLY A 88 -2.27 -5.39 -5.33
CA GLY A 88 -1.32 -6.08 -4.50
C GLY A 88 -1.56 -5.75 -3.03
N ARG A 89 -0.86 -6.42 -2.13
CA ARG A 89 -0.83 -6.02 -0.73
C ARG A 89 0.59 -5.81 -0.24
N THR A 90 0.72 -5.08 0.84
CA THR A 90 2.02 -4.91 1.50
C THR A 90 2.47 -6.19 2.22
N VAL A 91 3.79 -6.36 2.37
CA VAL A 91 4.38 -7.34 3.29
C VAL A 91 4.15 -6.89 4.73
N GLU A 92 4.23 -5.59 4.96
CA GLU A 92 4.06 -4.98 6.28
C GLU A 92 2.59 -4.87 6.66
N PHE A 93 2.29 -5.29 7.88
CA PHE A 93 1.05 -4.97 8.59
C PHE A 93 1.23 -3.64 9.31
N LEU A 94 0.27 -2.74 9.20
CA LEU A 94 0.31 -1.42 9.82
C LEU A 94 -0.75 -1.30 10.92
N ARG A 95 -0.41 -0.54 11.99
CA ARG A 95 -1.32 -0.14 13.07
C ARG A 95 -1.16 1.37 13.27
N ILE A 96 -2.09 2.14 12.74
CA ILE A 96 -1.99 3.60 12.74
C ILE A 96 -2.49 4.18 14.06
N PRO A 97 -1.69 4.99 14.78
CA PRO A 97 -2.13 5.64 16.02
C PRO A 97 -3.31 6.59 15.81
N ARG A 98 -4.09 6.84 16.87
CA ARG A 98 -5.30 7.68 16.82
C ARG A 98 -5.03 9.15 16.46
N ASP A 99 -3.86 9.63 16.71
CA ASP A 99 -3.42 11.01 16.43
C ASP A 99 -2.57 11.13 15.16
N VAL A 100 -2.53 10.06 14.33
CA VAL A 100 -1.69 10.00 13.12
C VAL A 100 -2.55 9.80 11.90
N LEU A 101 -2.28 10.62 10.87
CA LEU A 101 -2.73 10.41 9.49
C LEU A 101 -1.53 10.03 8.62
N THR A 102 -1.73 9.15 7.65
CA THR A 102 -0.68 8.77 6.71
C THR A 102 -0.96 9.29 5.30
N LEU A 103 0.11 9.49 4.54
CA LEU A 103 0.06 9.70 3.11
C LEU A 103 1.01 8.71 2.43
N CYS A 104 0.51 7.95 1.45
CA CYS A 104 1.31 7.01 0.70
C CYS A 104 1.60 7.57 -0.71
N VAL A 105 2.87 7.49 -1.14
CA VAL A 105 3.33 7.93 -2.45
C VAL A 105 4.12 6.82 -3.14
N GLY A 106 4.06 6.77 -4.48
CA GLY A 106 4.81 5.79 -5.26
C GLY A 106 6.32 6.04 -5.24
N LYS A 107 7.11 4.99 -5.45
CA LYS A 107 8.57 5.10 -5.57
C LYS A 107 8.97 5.62 -6.94
N SER A 108 10.03 6.43 -6.93
CA SER A 108 10.57 7.08 -8.13
C SER A 108 11.02 6.10 -9.22
N THR A 109 11.47 4.90 -8.86
CA THR A 109 11.84 3.84 -9.82
C THR A 109 10.64 3.43 -10.67
N TYR A 110 9.52 3.12 -10.02
CA TYR A 110 8.29 2.74 -10.69
C TYR A 110 7.63 3.91 -11.42
N ALA A 111 7.64 5.11 -10.83
CA ALA A 111 7.10 6.30 -11.49
C ALA A 111 7.79 6.59 -12.83
N ARG A 112 9.13 6.40 -12.92
CA ARG A 112 9.89 6.56 -14.17
C ARG A 112 9.65 5.44 -15.19
N ALA A 113 9.09 4.32 -14.78
CA ALA A 113 8.68 3.21 -15.65
C ALA A 113 7.19 3.30 -16.05
N GLY A 114 6.50 4.41 -15.74
CA GLY A 114 5.08 4.59 -16.05
C GLY A 114 4.14 3.80 -15.14
N VAL A 115 4.58 3.47 -13.93
CA VAL A 115 3.73 2.80 -12.92
C VAL A 115 3.21 3.85 -11.94
N LEU A 116 1.89 3.87 -11.76
CA LEU A 116 1.22 4.66 -10.74
C LEU A 116 0.81 3.75 -9.58
N VAL A 117 1.20 4.14 -8.39
CA VAL A 117 0.74 3.53 -7.15
C VAL A 117 -0.36 4.39 -6.57
N ASN A 118 -1.54 3.81 -6.36
CA ASN A 118 -2.69 4.52 -5.83
C ASN A 118 -3.25 3.81 -4.60
N VAL A 119 -3.34 4.56 -3.51
CA VAL A 119 -3.97 4.14 -2.27
C VAL A 119 -4.45 5.37 -1.51
N THR A 120 -5.56 5.25 -0.79
CA THR A 120 -6.07 6.32 0.07
C THR A 120 -5.25 6.44 1.35
N PRO A 121 -5.27 7.58 2.06
CA PRO A 121 -4.63 7.69 3.37
C PRO A 121 -5.08 6.57 4.33
N PHE A 122 -4.17 6.04 5.12
CA PHE A 122 -4.52 5.16 6.24
C PHE A 122 -4.93 6.06 7.39
N GLU A 123 -6.18 5.94 7.76
CA GLU A 123 -6.79 6.81 8.76
C GLU A 123 -6.42 6.42 10.20
N PRO A 124 -6.64 7.32 11.18
CA PRO A 124 -6.45 7.02 12.60
C PRO A 124 -7.11 5.71 13.05
N GLU A 125 -6.37 4.86 13.76
CA GLU A 125 -6.76 3.54 14.26
C GLU A 125 -7.12 2.50 13.19
N TRP A 126 -6.80 2.78 11.91
CA TRP A 126 -6.81 1.72 10.91
C TRP A 126 -5.65 0.74 11.13
N GLU A 127 -5.93 -0.55 10.97
CA GLU A 127 -4.90 -1.58 10.99
C GLU A 127 -5.15 -2.62 9.89
N GLY A 128 -4.08 -3.22 9.37
CA GLY A 128 -4.15 -4.22 8.32
C GLY A 128 -2.95 -4.26 7.39
N PHE A 129 -2.98 -5.22 6.46
CA PHE A 129 -2.15 -5.17 5.25
C PHE A 129 -2.78 -4.22 4.24
N VAL A 130 -2.00 -3.32 3.69
CA VAL A 130 -2.52 -2.34 2.73
C VAL A 130 -2.78 -3.00 1.38
N THR A 131 -4.01 -2.92 0.87
CA THR A 131 -4.27 -3.20 -0.54
C THR A 131 -3.87 -1.97 -1.36
N VAL A 132 -3.00 -2.17 -2.34
CA VAL A 132 -2.45 -1.13 -3.20
C VAL A 132 -2.88 -1.38 -4.64
N SER A 133 -3.44 -0.38 -5.31
CA SER A 133 -3.66 -0.40 -6.75
C SER A 133 -2.39 0.05 -7.48
N ILE A 134 -1.90 -0.78 -8.38
CA ILE A 134 -0.65 -0.57 -9.13
C ILE A 134 -1.01 -0.55 -10.61
N ALA A 135 -1.06 0.64 -11.20
CA ALA A 135 -1.49 0.84 -12.57
C ALA A 135 -0.31 1.01 -13.53
N ASN A 136 -0.37 0.32 -14.67
CA ASN A 136 0.53 0.48 -15.78
C ASN A 136 -0.07 1.48 -16.78
N THR A 137 0.54 2.64 -16.92
CA THR A 137 0.10 3.69 -17.85
C THR A 137 0.73 3.57 -19.24
N THR A 138 1.56 2.55 -19.47
CA THR A 138 2.30 2.37 -20.72
C THR A 138 1.57 1.43 -21.67
N SER A 139 1.99 1.44 -22.95
CA SER A 139 1.50 0.50 -23.98
C SER A 139 2.22 -0.85 -24.00
N ARG A 140 3.05 -1.14 -22.99
CA ARG A 140 3.80 -2.39 -22.83
C ARG A 140 3.57 -2.99 -21.45
N PRO A 141 3.71 -4.31 -21.26
CA PRO A 141 3.71 -4.87 -19.91
C PRO A 141 4.83 -4.27 -19.06
N VAL A 142 4.55 -3.99 -17.80
CA VAL A 142 5.55 -3.50 -16.84
C VAL A 142 5.63 -4.46 -15.66
N ARG A 143 6.85 -4.83 -15.28
CA ARG A 143 7.11 -5.76 -14.18
C ARG A 143 7.25 -5.04 -12.85
N VAL A 144 6.53 -5.56 -11.85
CA VAL A 144 6.71 -5.19 -10.44
C VAL A 144 7.20 -6.39 -9.64
N PHE A 145 8.03 -6.16 -8.63
CA PHE A 145 8.75 -7.22 -7.92
C PHE A 145 8.21 -7.41 -6.50
N SER A 146 8.04 -8.68 -6.12
CA SER A 146 7.65 -9.06 -4.75
C SER A 146 8.82 -8.90 -3.79
N ASN A 147 8.50 -8.62 -2.52
CA ASN A 147 9.46 -8.40 -1.43
C ASN A 147 10.41 -7.21 -1.63
N GLU A 148 10.15 -6.37 -2.61
CA GLU A 148 10.87 -5.14 -2.88
C GLU A 148 9.99 -3.91 -2.61
N GLY A 149 10.63 -2.72 -2.46
CA GLY A 149 9.93 -1.48 -2.15
C GLY A 149 9.01 -1.05 -3.28
N LEU A 150 7.75 -0.75 -2.93
CA LEU A 150 6.71 -0.32 -3.88
C LEU A 150 6.34 1.15 -3.71
N CYS A 151 6.14 1.58 -2.48
CA CYS A 151 5.66 2.91 -2.14
C CYS A 151 6.23 3.36 -0.79
N GLN A 152 6.19 4.66 -0.55
CA GLN A 152 6.61 5.26 0.71
C GLN A 152 5.40 5.77 1.48
N VAL A 153 5.30 5.43 2.75
CA VAL A 153 4.32 6.02 3.66
C VAL A 153 4.97 7.11 4.50
N LEU A 154 4.30 8.27 4.56
CA LEU A 154 4.64 9.41 5.39
C LEU A 154 3.66 9.48 6.55
N PHE A 155 4.14 9.86 7.74
CA PHE A 155 3.35 9.92 8.97
C PHE A 155 3.23 11.36 9.43
N PHE A 156 1.99 11.82 9.65
CA PHE A 156 1.66 13.17 10.12
C PHE A 156 0.93 13.06 11.45
N GLN A 157 1.54 13.54 12.52
CA GLN A 157 0.88 13.60 13.81
C GLN A 157 0.07 14.89 13.94
N SER A 158 -1.19 14.75 14.33
CA SER A 158 -2.08 15.88 14.63
C SER A 158 -1.70 16.52 15.99
N ASP A 159 -2.09 17.76 16.18
CA ASP A 159 -1.92 18.49 17.45
C ASP A 159 -2.88 17.95 18.54
N GLU A 160 -3.98 17.31 18.11
CA GLU A 160 -4.96 16.64 18.98
C GLU A 160 -5.48 15.35 18.35
N PRO A 161 -5.87 14.33 19.15
CA PRO A 161 -6.49 13.12 18.63
C PRO A 161 -7.84 13.44 17.96
N CYS A 162 -8.19 12.69 16.91
CA CYS A 162 -9.51 12.81 16.29
C CYS A 162 -10.63 12.36 17.23
N ALA A 163 -11.77 13.03 17.18
CA ALA A 163 -12.95 12.68 17.99
C ALA A 163 -13.50 11.30 17.56
N ILE A 164 -13.52 11.01 16.25
CA ILE A 164 -14.03 9.76 15.68
C ILE A 164 -12.98 9.19 14.73
N SER A 165 -12.46 7.99 15.06
CA SER A 165 -11.45 7.28 14.25
C SER A 165 -12.09 6.37 13.19
N TYR A 166 -11.26 5.76 12.35
CA TYR A 166 -11.68 4.74 11.40
C TYR A 166 -12.29 3.51 12.10
N LYS A 167 -11.71 3.11 13.22
CA LYS A 167 -12.21 2.01 14.04
C LYS A 167 -13.56 2.32 14.68
N ASP A 168 -13.73 3.55 15.20
CA ASP A 168 -15.00 4.00 15.79
C ASP A 168 -16.14 3.96 14.77
N ARG A 169 -15.87 4.31 13.50
CA ARG A 169 -16.83 4.25 12.39
C ARG A 169 -17.08 2.83 11.86
N LYS A 170 -16.37 1.82 12.37
CA LYS A 170 -16.40 0.44 11.84
C LYS A 170 -16.08 0.44 10.34
N GLY A 171 -15.01 1.12 9.96
CA GLY A 171 -14.61 1.30 8.57
C GLY A 171 -14.48 -0.03 7.84
N LYS A 172 -14.97 -0.09 6.61
CA LYS A 172 -15.15 -1.33 5.81
C LYS A 172 -13.87 -2.11 5.48
N TYR A 173 -12.70 -1.49 5.65
CA TYR A 173 -11.39 -2.11 5.45
C TYR A 173 -10.59 -2.23 6.74
N GLN A 174 -11.25 -2.20 7.91
CA GLN A 174 -10.59 -2.43 9.19
C GLN A 174 -10.11 -3.88 9.28
N ASP A 175 -8.93 -4.09 9.88
CA ASP A 175 -8.32 -5.41 10.11
C ASP A 175 -8.15 -6.23 8.81
N GLN A 176 -7.71 -5.58 7.74
CA GLN A 176 -7.57 -6.19 6.42
C GLN A 176 -6.43 -7.22 6.41
N GLN A 177 -6.77 -8.50 6.15
CA GLN A 177 -5.81 -9.63 6.17
C GLN A 177 -5.37 -10.07 4.76
N LYS A 178 -6.10 -9.70 3.72
CA LYS A 178 -5.85 -10.11 2.32
C LYS A 178 -6.13 -8.98 1.35
N ILE A 179 -5.79 -9.17 0.07
CA ILE A 179 -6.19 -8.24 -0.99
C ILE A 179 -7.70 -8.23 -1.10
N GLU A 180 -8.29 -7.06 -0.93
CA GLU A 180 -9.73 -6.86 -1.02
C GLU A 180 -10.09 -5.97 -2.21
N GLY A 181 -11.15 -6.33 -2.93
CA GLY A 181 -11.75 -5.50 -3.94
C GLY A 181 -12.58 -4.36 -3.33
N PRO A 182 -13.20 -3.52 -4.18
CA PRO A 182 -14.07 -2.44 -3.71
C PRO A 182 -15.24 -2.97 -2.88
N LYS A 183 -15.51 -2.29 -1.76
CA LYS A 183 -16.67 -2.52 -0.90
C LYS A 183 -17.53 -1.26 -0.88
N THR A 184 -18.84 -1.42 -0.90
CA THR A 184 -19.84 -0.34 -0.78
C THR A 184 -20.46 -0.32 0.61
#